data_758bece9cb640238c8c0166ecff96627
#
_entry.id   758bece9cb640238c8c0166ecff96627
#
_cell.length_a   1.000
_cell.length_b   1.000
_cell.length_c   1.000
_cell.angle_alpha   90.00
_cell.angle_beta   90.00
_cell.angle_gamma   90.00
#
_symmetry.space_group_name_H-M   'P 1'
#
loop_
_entity.id
_entity.type
_entity.pdbx_description
1 polymer ?
#
loop_
_entity_poly.entity_id
_entity_poly.type
_entity_poly.pdbx_seq_one_letter_code
_entity_poly.pdbx_strand_id
1 'polypeptide(L)'
;MARPKSATHDIKRDAILDIAAQCFADRSYPAASMNEIAAACGTSKARLYHYYESKDAILFDLLDRHTQRLLTLIAQTEAKAQRQNLDDRAALHELVRAFLQEYETAATRHAALLYDTKFLSNEPDPALGNVSPRDLVLNRQRDIVAAMTRLLKRAYPGRLPAVNQPALPMLLLGMINWTFTWLRPDGPISYAAFAEEVIAMLEKGMG
;
A
#
# COMPACT_ATOMS: atom_id res chain seq x y z
N MET A 1 13.65 -22.97 21.97
CA MET A 1 13.58 -22.83 20.50
C MET A 1 12.13 -22.60 20.11
N ALA A 2 11.76 -21.40 19.65
CA ALA A 2 10.40 -21.11 19.18
C ALA A 2 10.17 -21.83 17.85
N ARG A 3 9.09 -22.61 17.78
CA ARG A 3 8.64 -23.31 16.55
C ARG A 3 8.38 -22.24 15.49
N PRO A 4 8.92 -22.34 14.26
CA PRO A 4 8.64 -21.37 13.21
C PRO A 4 7.11 -21.28 13.00
N LYS A 5 6.56 -20.05 13.06
CA LYS A 5 5.15 -19.81 12.68
C LYS A 5 4.96 -20.44 11.30
N SER A 6 4.07 -21.41 11.18
CA SER A 6 3.95 -22.17 9.96
C SER A 6 3.47 -21.24 8.84
N ALA A 7 4.01 -21.38 7.63
CA ALA A 7 3.56 -20.65 6.43
C ALA A 7 2.02 -20.68 6.26
N THR A 8 1.39 -21.77 6.69
CA THR A 8 -0.08 -21.92 6.74
C THR A 8 -0.77 -20.93 7.66
N HIS A 9 -0.13 -20.49 8.77
CA HIS A 9 -0.72 -19.51 9.68
C HIS A 9 -0.70 -18.11 9.04
N ASP A 10 0.40 -17.75 8.37
CA ASP A 10 0.51 -16.45 7.70
C ASP A 10 -0.41 -16.34 6.48
N ILE A 11 -0.56 -17.41 5.69
CA ILE A 11 -1.54 -17.48 4.59
C ILE A 11 -2.97 -17.24 5.10
N LYS A 12 -3.33 -17.84 6.25
CA LYS A 12 -4.66 -17.62 6.85
C LYS A 12 -4.84 -16.19 7.36
N ARG A 13 -3.80 -15.58 7.93
CA ARG A 13 -3.85 -14.18 8.34
C ARG A 13 -4.06 -13.27 7.14
N ASP A 14 -3.33 -13.47 6.04
CA ASP A 14 -3.50 -12.68 4.82
C ASP A 14 -4.91 -12.78 4.25
N ALA A 15 -5.49 -14.00 4.23
CA ALA A 15 -6.88 -14.19 3.78
C ALA A 15 -7.89 -13.46 4.69
N ILE A 16 -7.67 -13.43 6.01
CA ILE A 16 -8.49 -12.66 6.95
C ILE A 16 -8.37 -11.15 6.66
N LEU A 17 -7.16 -10.66 6.38
CA LEU A 17 -6.91 -9.25 6.08
C LEU A 17 -7.60 -8.81 4.78
N ASP A 18 -7.60 -9.63 3.72
CA ASP A 18 -8.31 -9.32 2.47
C ASP A 18 -9.82 -9.21 2.69
N ILE A 19 -10.40 -10.16 3.43
CA ILE A 19 -11.82 -10.15 3.75
C ILE A 19 -12.17 -8.97 4.66
N ALA A 20 -11.33 -8.65 5.64
CA ALA A 20 -11.53 -7.50 6.51
C ALA A 20 -11.44 -6.18 5.73
N ALA A 21 -10.48 -6.04 4.80
CA ALA A 21 -10.37 -4.87 3.93
C ALA A 21 -11.64 -4.68 3.08
N GLN A 22 -12.22 -5.78 2.57
CA GLN A 22 -13.50 -5.73 1.85
C GLN A 22 -14.65 -5.29 2.79
N CYS A 23 -14.74 -5.83 4.01
CA CYS A 23 -15.73 -5.40 4.99
C CYS A 23 -15.61 -3.91 5.35
N PHE A 24 -14.38 -3.39 5.45
CA PHE A 24 -14.15 -1.97 5.70
C PHE A 24 -14.54 -1.10 4.51
N ALA A 25 -14.26 -1.55 3.29
CA ALA A 25 -14.67 -0.85 2.06
C ALA A 25 -16.20 -0.79 1.91
N ASP A 26 -16.90 -1.89 2.18
CA ASP A 26 -18.36 -2.00 1.99
C ASP A 26 -19.16 -1.23 3.04
N ARG A 27 -18.67 -1.15 4.29
CA ARG A 27 -19.44 -0.63 5.44
C ARG A 27 -18.80 0.55 6.14
N SER A 28 -17.60 0.94 5.77
CA SER A 28 -16.66 1.77 6.51
C SER A 28 -16.08 1.08 7.76
N TYR A 29 -14.85 1.44 8.13
CA TYR A 29 -14.19 0.87 9.30
C TYR A 29 -14.99 1.02 10.61
N PRO A 30 -15.59 2.19 10.96
CA PRO A 30 -16.34 2.31 12.20
C PRO A 30 -17.54 1.37 12.30
N ALA A 31 -18.27 1.16 11.21
CA ALA A 31 -19.48 0.35 11.17
C ALA A 31 -19.21 -1.16 11.11
N ALA A 32 -18.05 -1.59 10.60
CA ALA A 32 -17.68 -2.99 10.54
C ALA A 32 -17.43 -3.58 11.94
N SER A 33 -17.82 -4.84 12.15
CA SER A 33 -17.66 -5.56 13.42
C SER A 33 -16.90 -6.87 13.28
N MET A 34 -16.29 -7.34 14.38
CA MET A 34 -15.61 -8.64 14.43
C MET A 34 -16.56 -9.81 14.07
N ASN A 35 -17.86 -9.69 14.35
CA ASN A 35 -18.83 -10.72 13.99
C ASN A 35 -19.04 -10.79 12.48
N GLU A 36 -19.13 -9.66 11.81
CA GLU A 36 -19.30 -9.58 10.34
C GLU A 36 -18.04 -10.07 9.62
N ILE A 37 -16.85 -9.68 10.09
CA ILE A 37 -15.58 -10.18 9.55
C ILE A 37 -15.51 -11.70 9.72
N ALA A 38 -15.85 -12.26 10.90
CA ALA A 38 -15.87 -13.68 11.13
C ALA A 38 -16.84 -14.41 10.18
N ALA A 39 -18.06 -13.89 10.01
CA ALA A 39 -19.05 -14.43 9.09
C ALA A 39 -18.56 -14.41 7.64
N ALA A 40 -17.97 -13.28 7.20
CA ALA A 40 -17.40 -13.15 5.85
C ALA A 40 -16.21 -14.11 5.63
N CYS A 41 -15.41 -14.36 6.68
CA CYS A 41 -14.33 -15.37 6.65
C CYS A 41 -14.86 -16.83 6.68
N GLY A 42 -16.17 -17.07 6.77
CA GLY A 42 -16.71 -18.43 6.94
C GLY A 42 -16.24 -19.11 8.22
N THR A 43 -15.99 -18.33 9.29
CA THR A 43 -15.42 -18.84 10.55
C THR A 43 -16.22 -18.38 11.77
N SER A 44 -15.97 -19.01 12.94
CA SER A 44 -16.57 -18.54 14.18
C SER A 44 -15.84 -17.31 14.74
N LYS A 45 -16.56 -16.45 15.49
CA LYS A 45 -15.99 -15.35 16.23
C LYS A 45 -14.81 -15.78 17.13
N ALA A 46 -14.99 -16.88 17.87
CA ALA A 46 -13.93 -17.41 18.73
C ALA A 46 -12.66 -17.76 17.94
N ARG A 47 -12.80 -18.30 16.73
CA ARG A 47 -11.67 -18.63 15.88
C ARG A 47 -11.00 -17.36 15.30
N LEU A 48 -11.75 -16.30 14.96
CA LEU A 48 -11.19 -15.03 14.54
C LEU A 48 -10.39 -14.39 15.67
N TYR A 49 -10.90 -14.41 16.91
CA TYR A 49 -10.18 -13.91 18.09
C TYR A 49 -8.88 -14.67 18.39
N HIS A 50 -8.74 -15.88 17.88
CA HIS A 50 -7.46 -16.61 17.97
C HIS A 50 -6.35 -16.00 17.07
N TYR A 51 -6.73 -15.27 16.02
CA TYR A 51 -5.80 -14.58 15.13
C TYR A 51 -5.61 -13.11 15.49
N TYR A 52 -6.68 -12.43 15.92
CA TYR A 52 -6.71 -11.00 16.18
C TYR A 52 -7.59 -10.69 17.39
N GLU A 53 -7.01 -10.04 18.39
CA GLU A 53 -7.69 -9.68 19.62
C GLU A 53 -8.77 -8.58 19.45
N SER A 54 -8.67 -7.77 18.39
CA SER A 54 -9.56 -6.67 18.10
C SER A 54 -9.64 -6.33 16.62
N LYS A 55 -10.63 -5.53 16.26
CA LYS A 55 -10.75 -4.92 14.93
C LYS A 55 -9.58 -3.96 14.66
N ASP A 56 -9.10 -3.27 15.68
CA ASP A 56 -7.95 -2.35 15.58
C ASP A 56 -6.66 -3.12 15.27
N ALA A 57 -6.48 -4.31 15.87
CA ALA A 57 -5.35 -5.19 15.56
C ALA A 57 -5.41 -5.70 14.11
N ILE A 58 -6.61 -5.98 13.57
CA ILE A 58 -6.78 -6.31 12.16
C ILE A 58 -6.40 -5.12 11.27
N LEU A 59 -6.93 -3.93 11.56
CA LEU A 59 -6.63 -2.73 10.78
C LEU A 59 -5.13 -2.44 10.79
N PHE A 60 -4.50 -2.50 11.95
CA PHE A 60 -3.07 -2.25 12.05
C PHE A 60 -2.26 -3.25 11.21
N ASP A 61 -2.48 -4.57 11.36
CA ASP A 61 -1.74 -5.59 10.59
C ASP A 61 -1.99 -5.46 9.09
N LEU A 62 -3.22 -5.10 8.68
CA LEU A 62 -3.58 -4.81 7.29
C LEU A 62 -2.72 -3.68 6.71
N LEU A 63 -2.69 -2.53 7.39
CA LEU A 63 -1.99 -1.33 6.92
C LEU A 63 -0.47 -1.47 7.03
N ASP A 64 0.00 -2.13 8.09
CA ASP A 64 1.40 -2.46 8.30
C ASP A 64 1.94 -3.33 7.16
N ARG A 65 1.28 -4.45 6.86
CA ARG A 65 1.68 -5.35 5.77
C ARG A 65 1.59 -4.69 4.40
N HIS A 66 0.54 -3.90 4.16
CA HIS A 66 0.38 -3.22 2.87
C HIS A 66 1.48 -2.18 2.65
N THR A 67 1.80 -1.36 3.64
CA THR A 67 2.92 -0.40 3.53
C THR A 67 4.29 -1.08 3.40
N GLN A 68 4.52 -2.19 4.12
CA GLN A 68 5.72 -3.01 3.94
C GLN A 68 5.81 -3.57 2.51
N ARG A 69 4.68 -4.03 1.96
CA ARG A 69 4.61 -4.54 0.59
C ARG A 69 5.00 -3.46 -0.43
N LEU A 70 4.48 -2.23 -0.29
CA LEU A 70 4.83 -1.11 -1.16
C LEU A 70 6.33 -0.75 -1.08
N LEU A 71 6.91 -0.71 0.12
CA LEU A 71 8.35 -0.50 0.31
C LEU A 71 9.18 -1.63 -0.31
N THR A 72 8.70 -2.87 -0.20
CA THR A 72 9.35 -4.03 -0.82
C THR A 72 9.32 -3.93 -2.35
N LEU A 73 8.21 -3.48 -2.95
CA LEU A 73 8.11 -3.24 -4.39
C LEU A 73 9.12 -2.21 -4.87
N ILE A 74 9.30 -1.12 -4.12
CA ILE A 74 10.31 -0.10 -4.43
C ILE A 74 11.70 -0.73 -4.45
N ALA A 75 12.07 -1.44 -3.38
CA ALA A 75 13.38 -2.09 -3.27
C ALA A 75 13.61 -3.14 -4.38
N GLN A 76 12.60 -3.93 -4.71
CA GLN A 76 12.66 -4.93 -5.77
C GLN A 76 12.82 -4.28 -7.15
N THR A 77 12.13 -3.17 -7.40
CA THR A 77 12.22 -2.42 -8.65
C THR A 77 13.60 -1.78 -8.81
N GLU A 78 14.14 -1.16 -7.76
CA GLU A 78 15.49 -0.60 -7.77
C GLU A 78 16.54 -1.70 -8.01
N ALA A 79 16.43 -2.84 -7.35
CA ALA A 79 17.33 -3.99 -7.55
C ALA A 79 17.19 -4.59 -8.96
N LYS A 80 15.98 -4.64 -9.54
CA LYS A 80 15.76 -5.05 -10.93
C LYS A 80 16.44 -4.09 -11.89
N ALA A 81 16.25 -2.79 -11.71
CA ALA A 81 16.85 -1.75 -12.54
C ALA A 81 18.38 -1.84 -12.55
N GLN A 82 19.01 -2.04 -11.39
CA GLN A 82 20.45 -2.24 -11.28
C GLN A 82 20.92 -3.49 -12.04
N ARG A 83 20.24 -4.64 -11.87
CA ARG A 83 20.63 -5.89 -12.56
C ARG A 83 20.50 -5.81 -14.08
N GLN A 84 19.52 -5.03 -14.57
CA GLN A 84 19.22 -4.88 -16.00
C GLN A 84 19.88 -3.65 -16.62
N ASN A 85 20.69 -2.88 -15.86
CA ASN A 85 21.31 -1.62 -16.28
C ASN A 85 20.29 -0.63 -16.89
N LEU A 86 19.09 -0.57 -16.30
CA LEU A 86 18.08 0.41 -16.70
C LEU A 86 18.52 1.81 -16.25
N ASP A 87 18.22 2.82 -17.06
CA ASP A 87 18.36 4.20 -16.65
C ASP A 87 17.30 4.58 -15.60
N ASP A 88 17.48 5.74 -14.97
CA ASP A 88 16.59 6.18 -13.86
C ASP A 88 15.15 6.45 -14.34
N ARG A 89 14.92 6.82 -15.61
CA ARG A 89 13.55 6.98 -16.16
C ARG A 89 12.88 5.62 -16.31
N ALA A 90 13.57 4.66 -16.93
CA ALA A 90 13.06 3.30 -17.05
C ALA A 90 12.79 2.66 -15.68
N ALA A 91 13.64 2.91 -14.67
CA ALA A 91 13.42 2.45 -13.31
C ALA A 91 12.14 3.07 -12.68
N LEU A 92 11.90 4.36 -12.91
CA LEU A 92 10.67 5.04 -12.45
C LEU A 92 9.43 4.48 -13.15
N HIS A 93 9.49 4.24 -14.47
CA HIS A 93 8.39 3.63 -15.24
C HIS A 93 8.06 2.23 -14.72
N GLU A 94 9.08 1.40 -14.46
CA GLU A 94 8.89 0.09 -13.84
C GLU A 94 8.21 0.18 -12.46
N LEU A 95 8.54 1.20 -11.66
CA LEU A 95 7.89 1.40 -10.36
C LEU A 95 6.41 1.79 -10.51
N VAL A 96 6.07 2.66 -11.47
CA VAL A 96 4.67 3.04 -11.77
C VAL A 96 3.86 1.79 -12.17
N ARG A 97 4.42 0.94 -13.06
CA ARG A 97 3.79 -0.33 -13.46
C ARG A 97 3.61 -1.27 -12.25
N ALA A 98 4.63 -1.42 -11.43
CA ALA A 98 4.60 -2.30 -10.27
C ALA A 98 3.55 -1.85 -9.23
N PHE A 99 3.41 -0.54 -8.99
CA PHE A 99 2.40 -0.03 -8.06
C PHE A 99 0.98 -0.24 -8.59
N LEU A 100 0.73 0.05 -9.87
CA LEU A 100 -0.58 -0.13 -10.46
C LEU A 100 -0.97 -1.61 -10.56
N GLN A 101 -0.02 -2.49 -10.84
CA GLN A 101 -0.24 -3.94 -10.79
C GLN A 101 -0.57 -4.43 -9.36
N GLU A 102 0.10 -3.90 -8.34
CA GLU A 102 -0.23 -4.21 -6.94
C GLU A 102 -1.64 -3.69 -6.59
N TYR A 103 -2.01 -2.48 -7.04
CA TYR A 103 -3.32 -1.90 -6.76
C TYR A 103 -4.47 -2.62 -7.47
N GLU A 104 -4.22 -3.27 -8.61
CA GLU A 104 -5.20 -4.13 -9.29
C GLU A 104 -5.70 -5.26 -8.39
N THR A 105 -4.80 -5.85 -7.62
CA THR A 105 -5.09 -6.99 -6.75
C THR A 105 -5.37 -6.60 -5.30
N ALA A 106 -4.88 -5.45 -4.84
CA ALA A 106 -4.95 -4.99 -3.46
C ALA A 106 -5.74 -3.68 -3.30
N ALA A 107 -6.71 -3.41 -4.18
CA ALA A 107 -7.46 -2.15 -4.20
C ALA A 107 -8.12 -1.82 -2.85
N THR A 108 -8.73 -2.79 -2.18
CA THR A 108 -9.38 -2.59 -0.87
C THR A 108 -8.38 -2.34 0.25
N ARG A 109 -7.22 -3.01 0.23
CA ARG A 109 -6.12 -2.75 1.18
C ARG A 109 -5.57 -1.33 0.99
N HIS A 110 -5.45 -0.89 -0.28
CA HIS A 110 -4.97 0.44 -0.60
C HIS A 110 -5.99 1.53 -0.20
N ALA A 111 -7.28 1.30 -0.43
CA ALA A 111 -8.35 2.17 0.03
C ALA A 111 -8.33 2.32 1.57
N ALA A 112 -8.19 1.21 2.31
CA ALA A 112 -8.07 1.23 3.76
C ALA A 112 -6.84 2.06 4.21
N LEU A 113 -5.69 1.95 3.52
CA LEU A 113 -4.51 2.76 3.82
C LEU A 113 -4.80 4.26 3.71
N LEU A 114 -5.53 4.70 2.68
CA LEU A 114 -5.81 6.11 2.45
C LEU A 114 -6.92 6.67 3.36
N TYR A 115 -7.92 5.86 3.68
CA TYR A 115 -9.10 6.32 4.42
C TYR A 115 -9.10 5.98 5.92
N ASP A 116 -8.53 4.85 6.30
CA ASP A 116 -8.72 4.29 7.63
C ASP A 116 -7.51 4.44 8.55
N THR A 117 -6.34 4.89 8.05
CA THR A 117 -5.16 5.19 8.88
C THR A 117 -5.49 6.12 10.07
N LYS A 118 -6.46 7.01 9.93
CA LYS A 118 -6.93 7.94 10.98
C LYS A 118 -7.56 7.23 12.19
N PHE A 119 -7.99 5.97 12.04
CA PHE A 119 -8.61 5.19 13.12
C PHE A 119 -7.59 4.36 13.91
N LEU A 120 -6.34 4.29 13.48
CA LEU A 120 -5.27 3.66 14.26
C LEU A 120 -5.00 4.43 15.54
N SER A 121 -4.61 3.69 16.59
CA SER A 121 -4.22 4.26 17.88
C SER A 121 -3.03 5.22 17.75
N ASN A 122 -3.11 6.34 18.47
CA ASN A 122 -1.99 7.28 18.67
C ASN A 122 -1.18 6.95 19.93
N GLU A 123 -1.64 5.99 20.75
CA GLU A 123 -0.92 5.60 21.96
C GLU A 123 0.34 4.81 21.61
N PRO A 124 1.49 5.13 22.21
CA PRO A 124 2.70 4.37 22.03
C PRO A 124 2.52 2.91 22.43
N ASP A 125 3.01 1.98 21.60
CA ASP A 125 2.96 0.54 21.87
C ASP A 125 4.37 0.04 22.19
N PRO A 126 4.61 -0.53 23.38
CA PRO A 126 5.90 -1.12 23.74
C PRO A 126 6.36 -2.22 22.77
N ALA A 127 5.43 -2.99 22.19
CA ALA A 127 5.75 -4.01 21.20
C ALA A 127 6.27 -3.43 19.88
N LEU A 128 5.99 -2.15 19.59
CA LEU A 128 6.44 -1.40 18.41
C LEU A 128 7.60 -0.44 18.74
N GLY A 129 8.31 -0.66 19.86
CA GLY A 129 9.41 0.20 20.28
C GLY A 129 8.95 1.58 20.78
N ASN A 130 7.80 1.65 21.43
CA ASN A 130 7.13 2.88 21.90
C ASN A 130 6.73 3.86 20.78
N VAL A 131 6.54 3.37 19.56
CA VAL A 131 5.91 4.12 18.47
C VAL A 131 4.43 3.75 18.42
N SER A 132 3.54 4.71 18.14
CA SER A 132 2.14 4.39 17.97
C SER A 132 1.89 3.62 16.67
N PRO A 133 0.87 2.74 16.59
CA PRO A 133 0.46 2.07 15.35
C PRO A 133 0.26 3.06 14.20
N ARG A 134 -0.38 4.20 14.48
CA ARG A 134 -0.61 5.25 13.48
C ARG A 134 0.68 5.88 12.99
N ASP A 135 1.58 6.27 13.89
CA ASP A 135 2.84 6.90 13.52
C ASP A 135 3.74 5.93 12.73
N LEU A 136 3.73 4.65 13.08
CA LEU A 136 4.46 3.63 12.32
C LEU A 136 4.00 3.59 10.86
N VAL A 137 2.69 3.52 10.62
CA VAL A 137 2.12 3.52 9.26
C VAL A 137 2.40 4.84 8.53
N LEU A 138 2.22 5.99 9.20
CA LEU A 138 2.52 7.30 8.61
C LEU A 138 4.00 7.47 8.27
N ASN A 139 4.91 6.98 9.09
CA ASN A 139 6.35 7.01 8.80
C ASN A 139 6.67 6.20 7.54
N ARG A 140 6.09 5.01 7.38
CA ARG A 140 6.27 4.23 6.15
C ARG A 140 5.68 4.90 4.91
N GLN A 141 4.54 5.57 5.03
CA GLN A 141 4.01 6.39 3.93
C GLN A 141 5.00 7.51 3.55
N ARG A 142 5.62 8.16 4.55
CA ARG A 142 6.68 9.15 4.29
C ARG A 142 7.90 8.54 3.60
N ASP A 143 8.29 7.33 3.97
CA ASP A 143 9.39 6.59 3.32
C ASP A 143 9.07 6.25 1.86
N ILE A 144 7.83 5.86 1.55
CA ILE A 144 7.35 5.65 0.18
C ILE A 144 7.45 6.94 -0.63
N VAL A 145 6.95 8.07 -0.09
CA VAL A 145 7.04 9.39 -0.74
C VAL A 145 8.49 9.81 -0.94
N ALA A 146 9.35 9.58 0.05
CA ALA A 146 10.77 9.91 -0.02
C ALA A 146 11.49 9.08 -1.10
N ALA A 147 11.18 7.79 -1.21
CA ALA A 147 11.73 6.92 -2.24
C ALA A 147 11.28 7.35 -3.65
N MET A 148 9.99 7.65 -3.83
CA MET A 148 9.46 8.18 -5.08
C MET A 148 10.14 9.51 -5.45
N THR A 149 10.36 10.40 -4.47
CA THR A 149 11.06 11.68 -4.67
C THR A 149 12.50 11.46 -5.15
N ARG A 150 13.23 10.50 -4.56
CA ARG A 150 14.60 10.18 -4.98
C ARG A 150 14.64 9.68 -6.43
N LEU A 151 13.74 8.79 -6.80
CA LEU A 151 13.64 8.28 -8.18
C LEU A 151 13.31 9.38 -9.18
N LEU A 152 12.31 10.21 -8.88
CA LEU A 152 11.94 11.36 -9.72
C LEU A 152 13.11 12.34 -9.91
N LYS A 153 13.87 12.63 -8.85
CA LYS A 153 15.06 13.51 -8.94
C LYS A 153 16.13 12.97 -9.87
N ARG A 154 16.36 11.66 -9.84
CA ARG A 154 17.33 11.03 -10.74
C ARG A 154 16.81 10.95 -12.18
N ALA A 155 15.54 10.59 -12.35
CA ALA A 155 14.92 10.46 -13.67
C ALA A 155 14.81 11.83 -14.41
N TYR A 156 14.56 12.91 -13.66
CA TYR A 156 14.35 14.25 -14.22
C TYR A 156 15.18 15.30 -13.49
N PRO A 157 16.52 15.29 -13.66
CA PRO A 157 17.40 16.27 -12.99
C PRO A 157 17.07 17.69 -13.45
N GLY A 158 16.92 18.61 -12.49
CA GLY A 158 16.59 20.02 -12.75
C GLY A 158 15.10 20.36 -12.84
N ARG A 159 14.20 19.38 -12.86
CA ARG A 159 12.75 19.60 -12.89
C ARG A 159 12.08 19.68 -11.50
N LEU A 160 12.83 19.41 -10.44
CA LEU A 160 12.37 19.51 -9.05
C LEU A 160 13.07 20.67 -8.34
N PRO A 161 12.58 21.92 -8.50
CA PRO A 161 13.12 23.05 -7.76
C PRO A 161 12.95 22.84 -6.25
N ALA A 162 13.90 23.33 -5.46
CA ALA A 162 13.96 23.10 -4.01
C ALA A 162 12.66 23.49 -3.27
N VAL A 163 11.96 24.52 -3.76
CA VAL A 163 10.71 25.03 -3.18
C VAL A 163 9.52 24.12 -3.40
N ASN A 164 9.49 23.31 -4.48
CA ASN A 164 8.36 22.46 -4.86
C ASN A 164 8.67 20.96 -4.76
N GLN A 165 9.70 20.57 -4.00
CA GLN A 165 10.16 19.18 -3.92
C GLN A 165 9.08 18.15 -3.58
N PRO A 166 8.09 18.40 -2.69
CA PRO A 166 7.03 17.43 -2.42
C PRO A 166 5.90 17.41 -3.46
N ALA A 167 5.74 18.44 -4.29
CA ALA A 167 4.58 18.58 -5.18
C ALA A 167 4.56 17.49 -6.27
N LEU A 168 5.67 17.25 -6.95
CA LEU A 168 5.73 16.33 -8.07
C LEU A 168 5.52 14.86 -7.67
N PRO A 169 6.18 14.32 -6.63
CA PRO A 169 5.86 12.99 -6.14
C PRO A 169 4.41 12.87 -5.65
N MET A 170 3.84 13.92 -5.06
CA MET A 170 2.43 13.93 -4.65
C MET A 170 1.47 13.97 -5.84
N LEU A 171 1.81 14.65 -6.94
CA LEU A 171 1.03 14.60 -8.18
C LEU A 171 1.06 13.18 -8.78
N LEU A 172 2.24 12.56 -8.87
CA LEU A 172 2.34 11.17 -9.36
C LEU A 172 1.55 10.20 -8.48
N LEU A 173 1.74 10.27 -7.16
CA LEU A 173 0.98 9.45 -6.22
C LEU A 173 -0.53 9.75 -6.29
N GLY A 174 -0.93 10.99 -6.51
CA GLY A 174 -2.33 11.36 -6.73
C GLY A 174 -2.93 10.68 -7.95
N MET A 175 -2.20 10.60 -9.06
CA MET A 175 -2.65 9.89 -10.27
C MET A 175 -2.83 8.38 -10.01
N ILE A 176 -1.88 7.73 -9.37
CA ILE A 176 -1.92 6.27 -9.19
C ILE A 176 -2.73 5.82 -7.97
N ASN A 177 -2.70 6.57 -6.86
CA ASN A 177 -3.39 6.17 -5.64
C ASN A 177 -4.92 6.25 -5.74
N TRP A 178 -5.46 7.14 -6.60
CA TRP A 178 -6.91 7.35 -6.71
C TRP A 178 -7.63 6.32 -7.60
N THR A 179 -6.88 5.39 -8.19
CA THR A 179 -7.40 4.37 -9.12
C THR A 179 -8.48 3.48 -8.51
N PHE A 180 -8.40 3.15 -7.22
CA PHE A 180 -9.38 2.29 -6.54
C PHE A 180 -10.82 2.87 -6.55
N THR A 181 -11.00 4.17 -6.83
CA THR A 181 -12.32 4.81 -6.88
C THR A 181 -13.05 4.60 -8.21
N TRP A 182 -12.32 4.39 -9.31
CA TRP A 182 -12.90 4.38 -10.64
C TRP A 182 -12.36 3.30 -11.59
N LEU A 183 -11.08 2.90 -11.44
CA LEU A 183 -10.47 1.89 -12.30
C LEU A 183 -10.87 0.49 -11.80
N ARG A 184 -11.40 -0.33 -12.70
CA ARG A 184 -11.88 -1.68 -12.37
C ARG A 184 -11.11 -2.72 -13.15
N PRO A 185 -10.76 -3.88 -12.56
CA PRO A 185 -10.03 -4.95 -13.26
C PRO A 185 -10.73 -5.46 -14.52
N ASP A 186 -12.08 -5.45 -14.51
CA ASP A 186 -12.96 -5.87 -15.62
C ASP A 186 -13.47 -4.69 -16.47
N GLY A 187 -12.91 -3.49 -16.25
CA GLY A 187 -13.30 -2.26 -16.96
C GLY A 187 -12.69 -2.16 -18.36
N PRO A 188 -13.09 -1.11 -19.13
CA PRO A 188 -12.59 -0.89 -20.49
C PRO A 188 -11.10 -0.51 -20.56
N ILE A 189 -10.51 -0.07 -19.44
CA ILE A 189 -9.10 0.31 -19.31
C ILE A 189 -8.48 -0.60 -18.27
N SER A 190 -7.43 -1.35 -18.65
CA SER A 190 -6.66 -2.17 -17.69
C SER A 190 -5.71 -1.32 -16.86
N TYR A 191 -5.31 -1.81 -15.69
CA TYR A 191 -4.28 -1.17 -14.86
C TYR A 191 -2.95 -1.03 -15.61
N ALA A 192 -2.60 -2.00 -16.45
CA ALA A 192 -1.41 -1.92 -17.30
C ALA A 192 -1.52 -0.80 -18.35
N ALA A 193 -2.66 -0.65 -19.03
CA ALA A 193 -2.88 0.44 -19.98
C ALA A 193 -2.85 1.80 -19.28
N PHE A 194 -3.46 1.91 -18.10
CA PHE A 194 -3.41 3.14 -17.33
C PHE A 194 -1.99 3.50 -16.86
N ALA A 195 -1.16 2.50 -16.56
CA ALA A 195 0.25 2.74 -16.24
C ALA A 195 0.99 3.43 -17.39
N GLU A 196 0.74 3.00 -18.63
CA GLU A 196 1.37 3.63 -19.82
C GLU A 196 0.87 5.06 -20.03
N GLU A 197 -0.39 5.35 -19.75
CA GLU A 197 -0.91 6.74 -19.81
C GLU A 197 -0.23 7.64 -18.76
N VAL A 198 -0.08 7.16 -17.51
CA VAL A 198 0.64 7.90 -16.47
C VAL A 198 2.09 8.16 -16.89
N ILE A 199 2.77 7.15 -17.44
CA ILE A 199 4.14 7.28 -17.95
C ILE A 199 4.20 8.29 -19.11
N ALA A 200 3.28 8.21 -20.05
CA ALA A 200 3.22 9.14 -21.17
C ALA A 200 2.99 10.60 -20.71
N MET A 201 2.16 10.81 -19.68
CA MET A 201 1.97 12.13 -19.08
C MET A 201 3.25 12.64 -18.38
N LEU A 202 3.96 11.77 -17.65
CA LEU A 202 5.25 12.13 -17.05
C LEU A 202 6.26 12.55 -18.11
N GLU A 203 6.41 11.77 -19.18
CA GLU A 203 7.38 12.08 -20.25
C GLU A 203 7.04 13.40 -20.96
N LYS A 204 5.79 13.62 -21.34
CA LYS A 204 5.34 14.85 -22.00
C LYS A 204 5.43 16.09 -21.10
N GLY A 205 5.18 15.93 -19.80
CA GLY A 205 5.20 17.01 -18.84
C GLY A 205 6.59 17.34 -18.27
N MET A 206 7.53 16.41 -18.34
CA MET A 206 8.85 16.46 -17.74
C MET A 206 9.99 16.48 -18.78
N GLY A 207 9.70 16.14 -20.04
CA GLY A 207 10.65 16.09 -21.16
C GLY A 207 11.08 17.46 -21.71
#